data_1eaa3e0097221df0d46807ff10a040b3
#
_entry.id   1eaa3e0097221df0d46807ff10a040b3
#
_cell.length_a   1.000
_cell.length_b   1.000
_cell.length_c   1.000
_cell.angle_alpha   90.00
_cell.angle_beta   90.00
_cell.angle_gamma   90.00
#
_symmetry.space_group_name_H-M   'P 1'
#
loop_
_entity.id
_entity.type
_entity.pdbx_description
1 polymer ?
#
loop_
_entity_poly.entity_id
_entity_poly.type
_entity_poly.pdbx_seq_one_letter_code
_entity_poly.pdbx_strand_id
1 'polypeptide(L)'
;MDKKETIKNIINNNDGIAKTADFVSEGLSNYDVANLCKEGYIKRIRHGYYQLAEQEDIKEEQVLASLLPESVVCVESALFYYGYSDFSPRQWSIAVPRTFSRTRLHIDSLATKVYFVQPTLFEIGKTSGDFNGVQLAVYDRERTICDCFKYRTKLDNEMFNKALNAYAADKKKNLSNLSSYAKEMRVYKKLMDVMEVLLNG
;
A
#
# COMPACT_ATOMS: atom_id res chain seq x y z
N MET A 1 -24.93 18.95 22.67
CA MET A 1 -24.36 18.60 21.33
C MET A 1 -24.69 17.16 21.05
N ASP A 2 -25.28 16.85 19.92
CA ASP A 2 -25.62 15.47 19.56
C ASP A 2 -24.33 14.69 19.27
N LYS A 3 -24.06 13.65 20.09
CA LYS A 3 -22.86 12.83 19.96
C LYS A 3 -22.77 12.13 18.60
N LYS A 4 -23.93 11.77 18.02
CA LYS A 4 -23.98 11.13 16.70
C LYS A 4 -23.54 12.09 15.60
N GLU A 5 -23.98 13.34 15.67
CA GLU A 5 -23.59 14.35 14.69
C GLU A 5 -22.09 14.70 14.83
N THR A 6 -21.59 14.82 16.06
CA THR A 6 -20.16 15.04 16.29
C THR A 6 -19.31 13.91 15.68
N ILE A 7 -19.66 12.66 15.96
CA ILE A 7 -18.94 11.49 15.43
C ILE A 7 -19.00 11.45 13.89
N LYS A 8 -20.16 11.73 13.31
CA LYS A 8 -20.34 11.79 11.85
C LYS A 8 -19.41 12.84 11.22
N ASN A 9 -19.35 14.03 11.80
CA ASN A 9 -18.47 15.09 11.32
C ASN A 9 -16.99 14.70 11.44
N ILE A 10 -16.58 14.11 12.56
CA ILE A 10 -15.20 13.64 12.75
C ILE A 10 -14.82 12.60 11.70
N ILE A 11 -15.68 11.60 11.49
CA ILE A 11 -15.43 10.52 10.51
C ILE A 11 -15.35 11.11 9.09
N ASN A 12 -16.27 11.98 8.70
CA ASN A 12 -16.27 12.60 7.39
C ASN A 12 -15.03 13.50 7.14
N ASN A 13 -14.58 14.22 8.16
CA ASN A 13 -13.37 15.05 8.08
C ASN A 13 -12.07 14.23 8.04
N ASN A 14 -12.14 12.93 8.35
CA ASN A 14 -11.04 11.98 8.29
C ASN A 14 -11.24 10.94 7.16
N ASP A 15 -11.77 11.35 6.02
CA ASP A 15 -11.94 10.51 4.82
C ASP A 15 -12.71 9.20 5.08
N GLY A 16 -13.66 9.23 6.01
CA GLY A 16 -14.53 8.10 6.35
C GLY A 16 -14.00 7.16 7.42
N ILE A 17 -12.77 7.37 7.94
CA ILE A 17 -12.18 6.53 8.98
C ILE A 17 -11.56 7.41 10.06
N ALA A 18 -12.06 7.33 11.29
CA ALA A 18 -11.52 8.07 12.43
C ALA A 18 -10.93 7.13 13.50
N LYS A 19 -9.95 7.67 14.25
CA LYS A 19 -9.30 6.98 15.37
C LYS A 19 -10.02 7.31 16.68
N THR A 20 -9.89 6.44 17.67
CA THR A 20 -10.36 6.75 19.03
C THR A 20 -9.82 8.10 19.52
N ALA A 21 -8.56 8.42 19.21
CA ALA A 21 -7.94 9.69 19.61
C ALA A 21 -8.66 10.91 19.01
N ASP A 22 -9.15 10.82 17.77
CA ASP A 22 -9.87 11.91 17.11
C ASP A 22 -11.20 12.21 17.81
N PHE A 23 -11.88 11.17 18.29
CA PHE A 23 -13.10 11.32 19.10
C PHE A 23 -12.83 11.92 20.47
N VAL A 24 -11.75 11.48 21.11
CA VAL A 24 -11.36 11.97 22.45
C VAL A 24 -10.95 13.43 22.41
N SER A 25 -10.24 13.88 21.36
CA SER A 25 -9.86 15.29 21.19
C SER A 25 -11.06 16.23 21.05
N GLU A 26 -12.20 15.71 20.56
CA GLU A 26 -13.46 16.45 20.44
C GLU A 26 -14.41 16.22 21.66
N GLY A 27 -13.85 15.71 22.75
CA GLY A 27 -14.56 15.61 24.06
C GLY A 27 -15.44 14.37 24.23
N LEU A 28 -15.36 13.39 23.31
CA LEU A 28 -16.07 12.12 23.48
C LEU A 28 -15.26 11.15 24.33
N SER A 29 -15.91 10.42 25.21
CA SER A 29 -15.28 9.38 26.02
C SER A 29 -15.20 8.04 25.26
N ASN A 30 -14.28 7.16 25.67
CA ASN A 30 -14.23 5.78 25.16
C ASN A 30 -15.55 5.03 25.39
N TYR A 31 -16.29 5.39 26.44
CA TYR A 31 -17.61 4.82 26.72
C TYR A 31 -18.64 5.23 25.66
N ASP A 32 -18.61 6.51 25.23
CA ASP A 32 -19.51 6.99 24.17
C ASP A 32 -19.25 6.27 22.85
N VAL A 33 -17.98 6.11 22.49
CA VAL A 33 -17.58 5.36 21.28
C VAL A 33 -18.04 3.89 21.36
N ALA A 34 -17.87 3.24 22.52
CA ALA A 34 -18.31 1.86 22.72
C ALA A 34 -19.83 1.71 22.64
N ASN A 35 -20.59 2.66 23.18
CA ASN A 35 -22.06 2.64 23.12
C ASN A 35 -22.56 2.82 21.68
N LEU A 36 -22.02 3.79 20.93
CA LEU A 36 -22.40 4.00 19.55
C LEU A 36 -22.01 2.83 18.63
N CYS A 37 -20.97 2.10 19.00
CA CYS A 37 -20.62 0.84 18.34
C CYS A 37 -21.65 -0.27 18.64
N LYS A 38 -22.12 -0.37 19.89
CA LYS A 38 -23.20 -1.32 20.30
C LYS A 38 -24.53 -0.98 19.67
N GLU A 39 -24.84 0.30 19.52
CA GLU A 39 -26.05 0.78 18.83
C GLU A 39 -26.01 0.54 17.30
N GLY A 40 -24.86 0.11 16.76
CA GLY A 40 -24.70 -0.07 15.32
C GLY A 40 -24.61 1.24 14.53
N TYR A 41 -24.32 2.37 15.17
CA TYR A 41 -24.15 3.65 14.50
C TYR A 41 -22.77 3.78 13.84
N ILE A 42 -21.75 3.24 14.52
CA ILE A 42 -20.40 3.09 13.96
C ILE A 42 -19.98 1.62 14.01
N LYS A 43 -19.16 1.21 13.05
CA LYS A 43 -18.52 -0.11 13.06
C LYS A 43 -17.02 0.01 13.22
N ARG A 44 -16.44 -0.91 13.97
CA ARG A 44 -15.00 -0.98 14.19
C ARG A 44 -14.35 -1.73 13.04
N ILE A 45 -13.38 -1.10 12.37
CA ILE A 45 -12.61 -1.70 11.27
C ILE A 45 -11.40 -2.45 11.82
N ARG A 46 -10.77 -1.87 12.84
CA ARG A 46 -9.64 -2.41 13.59
C ARG A 46 -9.66 -1.81 15.00
N HIS A 47 -8.89 -2.36 15.91
CA HIS A 47 -8.76 -1.79 17.26
C HIS A 47 -8.39 -0.30 17.18
N GLY A 48 -9.28 0.56 17.72
CA GLY A 48 -9.11 2.01 17.75
C GLY A 48 -9.40 2.74 16.43
N TYR A 49 -10.01 2.09 15.43
CA TYR A 49 -10.40 2.71 14.16
C TYR A 49 -11.86 2.36 13.84
N TYR A 50 -12.62 3.37 13.44
CA TYR A 50 -14.06 3.28 13.25
C TYR A 50 -14.51 4.00 11.99
N GLN A 51 -15.60 3.54 11.40
CA GLN A 51 -16.34 4.17 10.32
C GLN A 51 -17.83 4.23 10.65
N LEU A 52 -18.63 5.00 9.91
CA LEU A 52 -20.09 4.93 10.03
C LEU A 52 -20.58 3.56 9.57
N ALA A 53 -21.55 2.98 10.29
CA ALA A 53 -22.07 1.67 9.93
C ALA A 53 -22.86 1.68 8.61
N GLU A 54 -23.53 2.80 8.30
CA GLU A 54 -24.26 3.03 7.06
C GLU A 54 -23.38 3.33 5.84
N GLN A 55 -22.07 3.59 6.07
CA GLN A 55 -21.11 3.90 5.00
C GLN A 55 -20.58 2.59 4.42
N GLU A 56 -21.19 2.11 3.34
CA GLU A 56 -20.84 0.82 2.72
C GLU A 56 -19.60 0.89 1.82
N ASP A 57 -19.23 2.08 1.30
CA ASP A 57 -18.30 2.23 0.18
C ASP A 57 -16.99 2.94 0.56
N ILE A 58 -16.35 2.53 1.67
CA ILE A 58 -14.96 2.97 1.88
C ILE A 58 -14.07 2.16 0.96
N LYS A 59 -13.40 2.87 0.05
CA LYS A 59 -12.44 2.26 -0.88
C LYS A 59 -11.27 1.62 -0.11
N GLU A 60 -10.77 0.51 -0.61
CA GLU A 60 -9.60 -0.16 -0.01
C GLU A 60 -8.38 0.76 0.09
N GLU A 61 -8.21 1.69 -0.87
CA GLU A 61 -7.17 2.71 -0.86
C GLU A 61 -7.27 3.65 0.36
N GLN A 62 -8.48 4.05 0.74
CA GLN A 62 -8.71 4.89 1.93
C GLN A 62 -8.41 4.10 3.22
N VAL A 63 -8.80 2.82 3.27
CA VAL A 63 -8.46 1.93 4.37
C VAL A 63 -6.94 1.80 4.49
N LEU A 64 -6.24 1.58 3.38
CA LEU A 64 -4.78 1.46 3.35
C LEU A 64 -4.10 2.75 3.83
N ALA A 65 -4.51 3.91 3.28
CA ALA A 65 -3.98 5.22 3.67
C ALA A 65 -4.17 5.52 5.17
N SER A 66 -5.35 5.21 5.70
CA SER A 66 -5.70 5.54 7.10
C SER A 66 -5.08 4.59 8.11
N LEU A 67 -5.03 3.27 7.80
CA LEU A 67 -4.61 2.25 8.76
C LEU A 67 -3.13 1.88 8.64
N LEU A 68 -2.53 2.02 7.47
CA LEU A 68 -1.14 1.67 7.18
C LEU A 68 -0.39 2.80 6.43
N PRO A 69 -0.43 4.06 6.93
CA PRO A 69 0.16 5.20 6.22
C PRO A 69 1.68 5.08 6.02
N GLU A 70 2.35 4.24 6.82
CA GLU A 70 3.79 4.00 6.68
C GLU A 70 4.12 2.90 5.65
N SER A 71 3.11 2.22 5.08
CA SER A 71 3.34 1.19 4.07
C SER A 71 3.60 1.81 2.69
N VAL A 72 4.26 1.04 1.83
CA VAL A 72 4.54 1.43 0.45
C VAL A 72 3.96 0.36 -0.47
N VAL A 73 3.14 0.73 -1.43
CA VAL A 73 2.64 -0.19 -2.47
C VAL A 73 3.82 -0.72 -3.28
N CYS A 74 3.89 -2.04 -3.46
CA CYS A 74 5.05 -2.69 -4.05
C CYS A 74 4.66 -3.92 -4.90
N VAL A 75 5.63 -4.51 -5.54
CA VAL A 75 5.58 -5.76 -6.30
C VAL A 75 4.30 -5.85 -7.15
N GLU A 76 3.39 -6.80 -6.93
CA GLU A 76 2.23 -7.05 -7.80
C GLU A 76 1.32 -5.83 -7.94
N SER A 77 1.04 -5.13 -6.83
CA SER A 77 0.19 -3.93 -6.86
C SER A 77 0.87 -2.75 -7.56
N ALA A 78 2.19 -2.61 -7.41
CA ALA A 78 2.95 -1.59 -8.14
C ALA A 78 3.07 -1.94 -9.63
N LEU A 79 3.25 -3.22 -9.99
CA LEU A 79 3.24 -3.66 -11.40
C LEU A 79 1.91 -3.33 -12.07
N PHE A 80 0.79 -3.59 -11.40
CA PHE A 80 -0.53 -3.25 -11.90
C PHE A 80 -0.71 -1.73 -12.04
N TYR A 81 -0.30 -0.96 -11.04
CA TYR A 81 -0.35 0.50 -11.06
C TYR A 81 0.40 1.12 -12.24
N TYR A 82 1.57 0.59 -12.60
CA TYR A 82 2.35 1.06 -13.75
C TYR A 82 1.89 0.48 -15.10
N GLY A 83 0.91 -0.41 -15.12
CA GLY A 83 0.47 -1.09 -16.34
C GLY A 83 1.46 -2.15 -16.83
N TYR A 84 2.30 -2.66 -15.93
CA TYR A 84 3.24 -3.74 -16.24
C TYR A 84 2.66 -5.13 -16.01
N SER A 85 1.44 -5.21 -15.48
CA SER A 85 0.66 -6.43 -15.32
C SER A 85 -0.80 -6.14 -15.66
N ASP A 86 -1.48 -7.07 -16.37
CA ASP A 86 -2.93 -7.00 -16.62
C ASP A 86 -3.73 -7.66 -15.49
N PHE A 87 -3.05 -8.38 -14.60
CA PHE A 87 -3.71 -9.04 -13.49
C PHE A 87 -3.93 -8.07 -12.35
N SER A 88 -5.20 -7.72 -12.10
CA SER A 88 -5.57 -7.00 -10.88
C SER A 88 -5.26 -7.90 -9.67
N PRO A 89 -4.41 -7.44 -8.75
CA PRO A 89 -4.05 -8.25 -7.59
C PRO A 89 -5.26 -8.42 -6.67
N ARG A 90 -5.50 -9.66 -6.19
CA ARG A 90 -6.59 -9.98 -5.25
C ARG A 90 -6.36 -9.45 -3.83
N GLN A 91 -5.17 -8.97 -3.56
CA GLN A 91 -4.72 -8.42 -2.28
C GLN A 91 -3.67 -7.36 -2.52
N TRP A 92 -3.63 -6.37 -1.66
CA TRP A 92 -2.64 -5.30 -1.74
C TRP A 92 -1.25 -5.81 -1.40
N SER A 93 -0.32 -5.71 -2.32
CA SER A 93 1.09 -5.97 -2.08
C SER A 93 1.73 -4.71 -1.49
N ILE A 94 2.11 -4.79 -0.22
CA ILE A 94 2.67 -3.65 0.52
C ILE A 94 4.01 -3.99 1.15
N ALA A 95 4.93 -3.06 1.11
CA ALA A 95 6.19 -3.09 1.83
C ALA A 95 6.07 -2.34 3.16
N VAL A 96 6.66 -2.91 4.19
CA VAL A 96 6.82 -2.27 5.50
C VAL A 96 8.25 -2.52 6.02
N PRO A 97 8.80 -1.65 6.88
CA PRO A 97 10.09 -1.92 7.54
C PRO A 97 10.03 -3.22 8.36
N ARG A 98 11.14 -3.94 8.47
CA ARG A 98 11.23 -5.17 9.30
C ARG A 98 10.86 -4.94 10.77
N THR A 99 10.98 -3.72 11.25
CA THR A 99 10.61 -3.31 12.60
C THR A 99 9.12 -3.03 12.78
N PHE A 100 8.33 -3.08 11.69
CA PHE A 100 6.91 -2.80 11.72
C PHE A 100 6.14 -3.85 12.54
N SER A 101 5.22 -3.38 13.38
CA SER A 101 4.40 -4.27 14.23
C SER A 101 3.45 -5.13 13.39
N ARG A 102 3.59 -6.45 13.50
CA ARG A 102 2.74 -7.41 12.77
C ARG A 102 1.27 -7.34 13.17
N THR A 103 0.97 -6.97 14.43
CA THR A 103 -0.41 -6.84 14.91
C THR A 103 -1.18 -5.72 14.20
N ARG A 104 -0.46 -4.71 13.68
CA ARG A 104 -1.05 -3.60 12.91
C ARG A 104 -1.44 -4.01 11.49
N LEU A 105 -0.93 -5.14 10.98
CA LEU A 105 -1.16 -5.61 9.61
C LEU A 105 -2.48 -6.36 9.46
N HIS A 106 -3.10 -6.76 10.57
CA HIS A 106 -4.38 -7.47 10.53
C HIS A 106 -5.53 -6.47 10.40
N ILE A 107 -6.15 -6.44 9.24
CA ILE A 107 -7.30 -5.60 8.89
C ILE A 107 -8.34 -6.50 8.23
N ASP A 108 -9.49 -6.69 8.89
CA ASP A 108 -10.51 -7.65 8.45
C ASP A 108 -11.10 -7.30 7.06
N SER A 109 -11.17 -6.01 6.76
CA SER A 109 -11.73 -5.49 5.51
C SER A 109 -10.72 -5.33 4.37
N LEU A 110 -9.43 -5.66 4.57
CA LEU A 110 -8.38 -5.43 3.59
C LEU A 110 -7.41 -6.61 3.50
N ALA A 111 -7.45 -7.32 2.40
CA ALA A 111 -6.48 -8.39 2.14
C ALA A 111 -5.12 -7.80 1.74
N THR A 112 -4.05 -8.16 2.47
CA THR A 112 -2.70 -7.67 2.21
C THR A 112 -1.67 -8.79 2.07
N LYS A 113 -0.76 -8.65 1.10
CA LYS A 113 0.47 -9.45 0.96
C LYS A 113 1.65 -8.58 1.39
N VAL A 114 2.25 -8.91 2.50
CA VAL A 114 3.24 -8.04 3.15
C VAL A 114 4.67 -8.45 2.84
N TYR A 115 5.48 -7.48 2.41
CA TYR A 115 6.90 -7.59 2.15
C TYR A 115 7.68 -6.82 3.22
N PHE A 116 8.39 -7.54 4.09
CA PHE A 116 9.23 -6.94 5.12
C PHE A 116 10.58 -6.53 4.55
N VAL A 117 10.83 -5.22 4.48
CA VAL A 117 12.03 -4.64 3.87
C VAL A 117 13.02 -4.16 4.95
N GLN A 118 14.30 -4.31 4.70
CA GLN A 118 15.33 -3.77 5.59
C GLN A 118 15.23 -2.23 5.62
N PRO A 119 15.39 -1.57 6.78
CA PRO A 119 15.28 -0.11 6.89
C PRO A 119 16.17 0.65 5.89
N THR A 120 17.38 0.17 5.65
CA THR A 120 18.34 0.76 4.70
C THR A 120 17.88 0.72 3.23
N LEU A 121 16.95 -0.18 2.89
CA LEU A 121 16.43 -0.36 1.54
C LEU A 121 14.99 0.16 1.40
N PHE A 122 14.37 0.59 2.50
CA PHE A 122 12.94 0.91 2.52
C PHE A 122 12.62 2.22 1.77
N GLU A 123 13.49 3.21 1.87
CA GLU A 123 13.30 4.51 1.22
C GLU A 123 13.76 4.55 -0.25
N ILE A 124 14.49 3.51 -0.73
CA ILE A 124 14.98 3.46 -2.10
C ILE A 124 13.82 3.34 -3.08
N GLY A 125 13.69 4.29 -4.00
CA GLY A 125 12.66 4.33 -5.02
C GLY A 125 11.25 4.61 -4.49
N LYS A 126 11.10 5.09 -3.25
CA LYS A 126 9.80 5.46 -2.69
C LYS A 126 9.32 6.78 -3.29
N THR A 127 8.10 6.78 -3.78
CA THR A 127 7.42 7.94 -4.37
C THR A 127 5.95 7.95 -3.96
N SER A 128 5.16 8.83 -4.54
CA SER A 128 3.72 8.91 -4.34
C SER A 128 2.98 8.63 -5.64
N GLY A 129 1.81 8.01 -5.56
CA GLY A 129 0.95 7.73 -6.69
C GLY A 129 -0.52 7.94 -6.34
N ASP A 130 -1.31 8.30 -7.36
CA ASP A 130 -2.76 8.38 -7.23
C ASP A 130 -3.39 7.01 -7.47
N PHE A 131 -4.17 6.55 -6.50
CA PHE A 131 -4.93 5.30 -6.55
C PHE A 131 -6.41 5.65 -6.37
N ASN A 132 -7.13 5.80 -7.47
CA ASN A 132 -8.56 6.15 -7.49
C ASN A 132 -8.92 7.43 -6.70
N GLY A 133 -8.04 8.45 -6.74
CA GLY A 133 -8.18 9.72 -6.03
C GLY A 133 -7.58 9.73 -4.62
N VAL A 134 -6.93 8.62 -4.19
CA VAL A 134 -6.23 8.53 -2.90
C VAL A 134 -4.72 8.50 -3.14
N GLN A 135 -3.98 9.40 -2.50
CA GLN A 135 -2.52 9.42 -2.58
C GLN A 135 -1.91 8.35 -1.66
N LEU A 136 -1.21 7.38 -2.26
CA LEU A 136 -0.49 6.34 -1.53
C LEU A 136 1.00 6.40 -1.84
N ALA A 137 1.83 6.01 -0.87
CA ALA A 137 3.22 5.74 -1.14
C ALA A 137 3.33 4.48 -2.02
N VAL A 138 4.16 4.54 -3.06
CA VAL A 138 4.42 3.43 -4.00
C VAL A 138 5.90 3.42 -4.35
N TYR A 139 6.47 2.26 -4.61
CA TYR A 139 7.80 2.19 -5.20
C TYR A 139 7.76 2.60 -6.67
N ASP A 140 8.78 3.37 -7.13
CA ASP A 140 8.92 3.77 -8.52
C ASP A 140 9.13 2.55 -9.46
N ARG A 141 9.15 2.82 -10.77
CA ARG A 141 9.27 1.80 -11.81
C ARG A 141 10.51 0.93 -11.62
N GLU A 142 11.63 1.57 -11.39
CA GLU A 142 12.95 0.95 -11.29
C GLU A 142 13.04 0.07 -10.04
N ARG A 143 12.56 0.58 -8.91
CA ARG A 143 12.49 -0.20 -7.70
C ARG A 143 11.54 -1.39 -7.85
N THR A 144 10.40 -1.18 -8.48
CA THR A 144 9.41 -2.25 -8.73
C THR A 144 10.02 -3.36 -9.59
N ILE A 145 10.81 -3.03 -10.61
CA ILE A 145 11.54 -4.03 -11.40
C ILE A 145 12.62 -4.74 -10.57
N CYS A 146 13.39 -4.02 -9.77
CA CYS A 146 14.34 -4.65 -8.84
C CYS A 146 13.66 -5.61 -7.86
N ASP A 147 12.48 -5.26 -7.37
CA ASP A 147 11.69 -6.14 -6.49
C ASP A 147 11.23 -7.41 -7.21
N CYS A 148 10.94 -7.39 -8.52
CA CYS A 148 10.66 -8.59 -9.30
C CYS A 148 11.81 -9.61 -9.24
N PHE A 149 13.06 -9.15 -9.34
CA PHE A 149 14.23 -10.03 -9.21
C PHE A 149 14.46 -10.48 -7.77
N LYS A 150 14.27 -9.58 -6.80
CA LYS A 150 14.45 -9.89 -5.37
C LYS A 150 13.45 -10.93 -4.87
N TYR A 151 12.22 -10.83 -5.32
CA TYR A 151 11.11 -11.70 -4.91
C TYR A 151 10.70 -12.68 -6.01
N ARG A 152 11.63 -13.02 -6.92
CA ARG A 152 11.41 -13.86 -8.10
C ARG A 152 10.62 -15.14 -7.81
N THR A 153 10.90 -15.80 -6.71
CA THR A 153 10.24 -17.06 -6.31
C THR A 153 8.80 -16.88 -5.82
N LYS A 154 8.37 -15.65 -5.59
CA LYS A 154 7.01 -15.31 -5.18
C LYS A 154 6.14 -14.80 -6.32
N LEU A 155 6.76 -14.58 -7.48
CA LEU A 155 6.09 -14.12 -8.69
C LEU A 155 5.93 -15.27 -9.68
N ASP A 156 4.78 -15.29 -10.30
CA ASP A 156 4.50 -16.13 -11.45
C ASP A 156 5.40 -15.77 -12.63
N ASN A 157 5.70 -16.74 -13.50
CA ASN A 157 6.63 -16.55 -14.61
C ASN A 157 6.06 -15.61 -15.68
N GLU A 158 4.77 -15.69 -15.94
CA GLU A 158 4.11 -14.86 -16.95
C GLU A 158 4.12 -13.40 -16.51
N MET A 159 3.72 -13.11 -15.27
CA MET A 159 3.76 -11.77 -14.68
C MET A 159 5.17 -11.20 -14.70
N PHE A 160 6.18 -11.97 -14.32
CA PHE A 160 7.58 -11.55 -14.34
C PHE A 160 8.02 -11.14 -15.75
N ASN A 161 7.85 -12.02 -16.75
CA ASN A 161 8.26 -11.75 -18.12
C ASN A 161 7.53 -10.55 -18.71
N LYS A 162 6.21 -10.46 -18.46
CA LYS A 162 5.40 -9.35 -18.93
C LYS A 162 5.88 -8.01 -18.34
N ALA A 163 6.15 -7.98 -17.05
CA ALA A 163 6.65 -6.79 -16.36
C ALA A 163 7.98 -6.30 -16.95
N LEU A 164 8.91 -7.20 -17.22
CA LEU A 164 10.21 -6.84 -17.80
C LEU A 164 10.08 -6.30 -19.22
N ASN A 165 9.26 -6.94 -20.08
CA ASN A 165 9.00 -6.47 -21.43
C ASN A 165 8.32 -5.10 -21.43
N ALA A 166 7.30 -4.91 -20.58
CA ALA A 166 6.59 -3.64 -20.46
C ALA A 166 7.52 -2.52 -19.98
N TYR A 167 8.37 -2.80 -18.99
CA TYR A 167 9.38 -1.84 -18.54
C TYR A 167 10.41 -1.52 -19.63
N ALA A 168 10.91 -2.52 -20.36
CA ALA A 168 11.86 -2.30 -21.47
C ALA A 168 11.29 -1.36 -22.54
N ALA A 169 9.99 -1.45 -22.82
CA ALA A 169 9.26 -0.60 -23.76
C ALA A 169 8.87 0.78 -23.15
N ASP A 170 8.91 0.97 -21.84
CA ASP A 170 8.46 2.21 -21.20
C ASP A 170 9.42 3.36 -21.48
N LYS A 171 8.91 4.43 -22.11
CA LYS A 171 9.66 5.66 -22.40
C LYS A 171 10.05 6.45 -21.15
N LYS A 172 9.41 6.18 -20.02
CA LYS A 172 9.67 6.84 -18.74
C LYS A 172 10.70 6.08 -17.88
N LYS A 173 11.27 4.98 -18.40
CA LYS A 173 12.30 4.20 -17.70
C LYS A 173 13.56 5.03 -17.42
N ASN A 174 14.16 4.81 -16.24
CA ASN A 174 15.41 5.43 -15.84
C ASN A 174 16.47 4.35 -15.54
N LEU A 175 17.29 4.05 -16.56
CA LEU A 175 18.31 2.99 -16.44
C LEU A 175 19.42 3.30 -15.43
N SER A 176 19.68 4.57 -15.13
CA SER A 176 20.63 4.97 -14.09
C SER A 176 20.11 4.57 -12.69
N ASN A 177 18.85 4.91 -12.39
CA ASN A 177 18.21 4.50 -11.14
C ASN A 177 18.10 2.99 -11.05
N LEU A 178 17.70 2.31 -12.14
CA LEU A 178 17.62 0.85 -12.18
C LEU A 178 18.93 0.19 -11.80
N SER A 179 20.05 0.65 -12.40
CA SER A 179 21.40 0.16 -12.11
C SER A 179 21.81 0.41 -10.65
N SER A 180 21.55 1.62 -10.13
CA SER A 180 21.86 1.99 -8.76
C SER A 180 21.08 1.14 -7.75
N TYR A 181 19.76 1.06 -7.89
CA TYR A 181 18.90 0.29 -7.00
C TYR A 181 19.22 -1.21 -7.04
N ALA A 182 19.52 -1.75 -8.23
CA ALA A 182 19.88 -3.14 -8.38
C ALA A 182 21.17 -3.51 -7.63
N LYS A 183 22.15 -2.60 -7.57
CA LYS A 183 23.39 -2.76 -6.78
C LYS A 183 23.08 -2.78 -5.29
N GLU A 184 22.36 -1.77 -4.79
CA GLU A 184 21.96 -1.69 -3.38
C GLU A 184 21.15 -2.91 -2.94
N MET A 185 20.24 -3.37 -3.78
CA MET A 185 19.35 -4.52 -3.51
C MET A 185 20.02 -5.88 -3.76
N ARG A 186 21.27 -5.90 -4.26
CA ARG A 186 22.07 -7.11 -4.58
C ARG A 186 21.41 -8.01 -5.62
N VAL A 187 20.76 -7.42 -6.61
CA VAL A 187 20.15 -8.13 -7.74
C VAL A 187 20.80 -7.78 -9.09
N TYR A 188 21.81 -6.90 -9.09
CA TYR A 188 22.42 -6.29 -10.25
C TYR A 188 22.78 -7.30 -11.35
N LYS A 189 23.57 -8.34 -11.02
CA LYS A 189 24.03 -9.32 -12.03
C LYS A 189 22.84 -9.98 -12.74
N LYS A 190 21.92 -10.56 -11.98
CA LYS A 190 20.74 -11.24 -12.53
C LYS A 190 19.84 -10.31 -13.34
N LEU A 191 19.73 -9.05 -12.90
CA LEU A 191 18.92 -8.06 -13.59
C LEU A 191 19.57 -7.68 -14.91
N MET A 192 20.87 -7.38 -14.93
CA MET A 192 21.56 -6.97 -16.16
C MET A 192 21.60 -8.09 -17.18
N ASP A 193 21.87 -9.34 -16.80
CA ASP A 193 21.89 -10.51 -17.71
C ASP A 193 20.56 -10.63 -18.51
N VAL A 194 19.42 -10.23 -17.92
CA VAL A 194 18.12 -10.26 -18.59
C VAL A 194 17.83 -8.96 -19.35
N MET A 195 18.08 -7.81 -18.72
CA MET A 195 17.72 -6.51 -19.28
C MET A 195 18.57 -6.14 -20.48
N GLU A 196 19.84 -6.55 -20.57
CA GLU A 196 20.68 -6.34 -21.76
C GLU A 196 20.06 -6.99 -23.00
N VAL A 197 19.49 -8.18 -22.88
CA VAL A 197 18.81 -8.87 -23.99
C VAL A 197 17.54 -8.11 -24.41
N LEU A 198 16.76 -7.61 -23.46
CA LEU A 198 15.50 -6.93 -23.74
C LEU A 198 15.65 -5.49 -24.26
N LEU A 199 16.78 -4.84 -23.94
CA LEU A 199 17.03 -3.45 -24.34
C LEU A 199 17.77 -3.35 -25.69
N ASN A 200 18.48 -4.41 -26.10
CA ASN A 200 19.28 -4.45 -27.33
C ASN A 200 18.64 -5.30 -28.44
N GLY A 201 17.55 -6.00 -28.18
CA GLY A 201 16.77 -6.77 -29.16
C GLY A 201 15.59 -5.97 -29.67
#